data_3a725678304c684d109cb2eb4ab8b8bd
#
_entry.id   3a725678304c684d109cb2eb4ab8b8bd
#
_cell.length_a   1.000
_cell.length_b   1.000
_cell.length_c   1.000
_cell.angle_alpha   90.00
_cell.angle_beta   90.00
_cell.angle_gamma   90.00
#
_symmetry.space_group_name_H-M   'P 1'
#
loop_
_entity.id
_entity.type
_entity.pdbx_description
1 polymer ?
#
loop_
_entity_poly.entity_id
_entity_poly.type
_entity_poly.pdbx_seq_one_letter_code
_entity_poly.pdbx_strand_id
1 'polypeptide(L)'
;MPESPRAGGAAPPGDPEAWRALVAALGLQPHPEGGYYREVFRSGLRVPFQGVSRSAGTSIYYLLAQGACSAWHRIDADETWYFHAGGPLALHVLSPDGGLVTHRLGDPLRHAGAVFQAVVDAGRWFAAELVHPGDFALVGCAVAPGFEFSGFQLADEPDVAPAIRRHGDWIGRLLK
;
A
#
# COMPACT_ATOMS: atom_id res chain seq x y z
N MET A 1 3.33 46.14 -4.25
CA MET A 1 2.51 45.07 -3.62
C MET A 1 2.68 43.81 -4.45
N PRO A 2 3.40 42.78 -4.02
CA PRO A 2 3.44 41.52 -4.75
C PRO A 2 2.12 40.78 -4.55
N GLU A 3 1.49 40.36 -5.65
CA GLU A 3 0.31 39.53 -5.65
C GLU A 3 0.60 38.19 -4.96
N SER A 4 -0.24 37.82 -3.99
CA SER A 4 -0.24 36.50 -3.37
C SER A 4 -0.52 35.44 -4.44
N PRO A 5 0.20 34.29 -4.44
CA PRO A 5 -0.10 33.19 -5.36
C PRO A 5 -1.53 32.69 -5.10
N ARG A 6 -2.35 32.64 -6.14
CA ARG A 6 -3.69 32.05 -6.09
C ARG A 6 -3.57 30.63 -5.59
N ALA A 7 -4.23 30.33 -4.49
CA ALA A 7 -4.41 28.97 -4.00
C ALA A 7 -5.01 28.14 -5.14
N GLY A 8 -4.28 27.14 -5.63
CA GLY A 8 -4.79 26.15 -6.56
C GLY A 8 -6.03 25.51 -5.94
N GLY A 9 -7.18 25.63 -6.59
CA GLY A 9 -8.42 25.04 -6.12
C GLY A 9 -8.22 23.53 -5.93
N ALA A 10 -8.65 23.00 -4.78
CA ALA A 10 -8.68 21.57 -4.54
C ALA A 10 -9.50 20.90 -5.65
N ALA A 11 -8.99 19.84 -6.25
CA ALA A 11 -9.74 19.04 -7.22
C ALA A 11 -11.06 18.58 -6.59
N PRO A 12 -12.19 18.66 -7.32
CA PRO A 12 -13.48 18.25 -6.78
C PRO A 12 -13.45 16.77 -6.39
N PRO A 13 -14.13 16.38 -5.31
CA PRO A 13 -14.25 14.96 -4.95
C PRO A 13 -14.92 14.21 -6.11
N GLY A 14 -14.23 13.18 -6.63
CA GLY A 14 -14.69 12.39 -7.78
C GLY A 14 -14.02 12.70 -9.11
N ASP A 15 -13.03 13.60 -9.15
CA ASP A 15 -12.19 13.78 -10.34
C ASP A 15 -11.27 12.54 -10.51
N PRO A 16 -11.44 11.75 -11.60
CA PRO A 16 -10.62 10.56 -11.84
C PRO A 16 -9.13 10.89 -12.06
N GLU A 17 -8.80 12.15 -12.31
CA GLU A 17 -7.44 12.63 -12.52
C GLU A 17 -6.82 13.29 -11.27
N ALA A 18 -7.57 13.40 -10.16
CA ALA A 18 -7.10 14.00 -8.89
C ALA A 18 -5.82 13.34 -8.35
N TRP A 19 -5.61 12.06 -8.65
CA TRP A 19 -4.41 11.34 -8.25
C TRP A 19 -3.12 11.94 -8.83
N ARG A 20 -3.15 12.50 -10.06
CA ARG A 20 -1.98 13.15 -10.65
C ARG A 20 -1.56 14.39 -9.88
N ALA A 21 -2.54 15.16 -9.41
CA ALA A 21 -2.26 16.30 -8.55
C ALA A 21 -1.63 15.87 -7.22
N LEU A 22 -2.07 14.72 -6.65
CA LEU A 22 -1.46 14.15 -5.44
C LEU A 22 -0.03 13.66 -5.70
N VAL A 23 0.22 12.96 -6.82
CA VAL A 23 1.58 12.54 -7.20
C VAL A 23 2.52 13.74 -7.25
N ALA A 24 2.10 14.83 -7.90
CA ALA A 24 2.90 16.06 -8.01
C ALA A 24 3.06 16.75 -6.64
N ALA A 25 1.96 16.97 -5.91
CA ALA A 25 1.97 17.70 -4.64
C ALA A 25 2.75 16.99 -3.54
N LEU A 26 2.69 15.65 -3.50
CA LEU A 26 3.38 14.84 -2.52
C LEU A 26 4.76 14.38 -3.01
N GLY A 27 5.15 14.66 -4.27
CA GLY A 27 6.43 14.26 -4.84
C GLY A 27 6.61 12.74 -4.88
N LEU A 28 5.53 12.01 -5.26
CA LEU A 28 5.57 10.57 -5.34
C LEU A 28 6.33 10.09 -6.58
N GLN A 29 6.96 8.93 -6.48
CA GLN A 29 7.69 8.27 -7.56
C GLN A 29 7.22 6.81 -7.71
N PRO A 30 7.40 6.16 -8.88
CA PRO A 30 6.98 4.77 -9.08
C PRO A 30 7.61 3.81 -8.07
N HIS A 31 6.81 2.85 -7.59
CA HIS A 31 7.24 1.78 -6.69
C HIS A 31 7.50 0.46 -7.45
N PRO A 32 8.49 -0.36 -7.03
CA PRO A 32 8.76 -1.66 -7.66
C PRO A 32 7.56 -2.62 -7.70
N GLU A 33 6.69 -2.62 -6.70
CA GLU A 33 5.49 -3.47 -6.64
C GLU A 33 4.31 -2.94 -7.47
N GLY A 34 4.38 -1.71 -7.94
CA GLY A 34 3.32 -0.97 -8.61
C GLY A 34 2.93 0.29 -7.85
N GLY A 35 2.12 1.16 -8.49
CA GLY A 35 1.72 2.42 -7.88
C GLY A 35 2.86 3.43 -7.69
N TYR A 36 2.64 4.40 -6.79
CA TYR A 36 3.56 5.51 -6.51
C TYR A 36 3.77 5.66 -5.01
N TYR A 37 5.00 6.02 -4.59
CA TYR A 37 5.34 6.19 -3.19
C TYR A 37 6.30 7.33 -2.92
N ARG A 38 6.39 7.73 -1.67
CA ARG A 38 7.49 8.54 -1.12
C ARG A 38 7.71 8.22 0.35
N GLU A 39 8.96 7.93 0.73
CA GLU A 39 9.33 7.86 2.14
C GLU A 39 9.25 9.26 2.77
N VAL A 40 8.47 9.38 3.84
CA VAL A 40 8.25 10.62 4.57
C VAL A 40 8.88 10.60 5.95
N PHE A 41 9.20 9.42 6.46
CA PHE A 41 9.83 9.25 7.75
C PHE A 41 10.75 8.04 7.77
N ARG A 42 11.92 8.21 8.34
CA ARG A 42 12.84 7.14 8.74
C ARG A 42 13.41 7.50 10.11
N SER A 43 13.19 6.66 11.10
CA SER A 43 13.69 6.87 12.46
C SER A 43 15.22 6.87 12.52
N GLY A 44 15.78 7.85 13.19
CA GLY A 44 17.20 7.84 13.55
C GLY A 44 17.56 6.85 14.67
N LEU A 45 16.56 6.40 15.44
CA LEU A 45 16.73 5.36 16.44
C LEU A 45 17.01 4.02 15.75
N ARG A 46 18.05 3.32 16.22
CA ARG A 46 18.44 2.01 15.69
C ARG A 46 18.08 0.93 16.70
N VAL A 47 17.57 -0.20 16.18
CA VAL A 47 17.20 -1.37 16.97
C VAL A 47 17.89 -2.62 16.39
N PRO A 48 18.24 -3.61 17.23
CA PRO A 48 18.70 -4.92 16.74
C PRO A 48 17.54 -5.65 16.05
N PHE A 49 17.78 -6.19 14.87
CA PHE A 49 16.80 -7.00 14.14
C PHE A 49 17.51 -8.04 13.27
N GLN A 50 17.25 -9.33 13.49
CA GLN A 50 17.83 -10.45 12.74
C GLN A 50 19.36 -10.36 12.56
N GLY A 51 20.07 -9.91 13.60
CA GLY A 51 21.54 -9.81 13.60
C GLY A 51 22.10 -8.53 12.96
N VAL A 52 21.26 -7.62 12.48
CA VAL A 52 21.68 -6.33 11.92
C VAL A 52 21.08 -5.16 12.71
N SER A 53 21.71 -3.97 12.58
CA SER A 53 21.13 -2.72 13.11
C SER A 53 20.19 -2.11 12.10
N ARG A 54 18.94 -1.88 12.49
CA ARG A 54 17.86 -1.39 11.63
C ARG A 54 17.22 -0.12 12.19
N SER A 55 16.66 0.74 11.33
CA SER A 55 15.84 1.86 11.79
C SER A 55 14.66 1.33 12.62
N ALA A 56 14.28 2.02 13.70
CA ALA A 56 13.14 1.59 14.53
C ALA A 56 11.80 1.65 13.79
N GLY A 57 11.70 2.49 12.75
CA GLY A 57 10.49 2.58 11.94
C GLY A 57 10.67 3.46 10.72
N THR A 58 9.87 3.19 9.68
CA THR A 58 9.74 4.00 8.47
C THR A 58 8.27 4.24 8.16
N SER A 59 7.99 5.29 7.39
CA SER A 59 6.64 5.54 6.87
C SER A 59 6.72 6.14 5.48
N ILE A 60 5.79 5.71 4.61
CA ILE A 60 5.63 6.21 3.25
C ILE A 60 4.22 6.75 3.04
N TYR A 61 4.06 7.67 2.07
CA TYR A 61 2.83 7.74 1.29
C TYR A 61 2.89 6.69 0.19
N TYR A 62 1.76 6.04 -0.07
CA TYR A 62 1.60 5.09 -1.16
C TYR A 62 0.28 5.35 -1.89
N LEU A 63 0.29 5.35 -3.21
CA LEU A 63 -0.85 5.68 -4.05
C LEU A 63 -1.02 4.65 -5.15
N LEU A 64 -2.22 4.08 -5.24
CA LEU A 64 -2.69 3.29 -6.39
C LEU A 64 -3.71 4.08 -7.19
N ALA A 65 -3.66 3.99 -8.52
CA ALA A 65 -4.59 4.64 -9.45
C ALA A 65 -4.72 3.85 -10.75
N GLN A 66 -5.80 4.06 -11.49
CA GLN A 66 -6.02 3.55 -12.84
C GLN A 66 -5.88 2.03 -12.97
N GLY A 67 -6.41 1.28 -12.01
CA GLY A 67 -6.34 -0.18 -12.01
C GLY A 67 -4.96 -0.75 -11.70
N ALA A 68 -3.99 0.08 -11.29
CA ALA A 68 -2.73 -0.42 -10.75
C ALA A 68 -2.98 -1.23 -9.47
N CYS A 69 -2.16 -2.24 -9.26
CA CYS A 69 -2.13 -3.01 -8.02
C CYS A 69 -0.76 -2.89 -7.35
N SER A 70 -0.74 -3.12 -6.05
CA SER A 70 0.44 -3.53 -5.31
C SER A 70 0.54 -5.05 -5.49
N ALA A 71 1.52 -5.49 -6.30
CA ALA A 71 1.68 -6.90 -6.61
C ALA A 71 1.97 -7.74 -5.36
N TRP A 72 1.70 -9.05 -5.42
CA TRP A 72 2.03 -9.96 -4.33
C TRP A 72 3.49 -9.83 -3.91
N HIS A 73 3.69 -9.49 -2.66
CA HIS A 73 5.00 -9.34 -2.04
C HIS A 73 4.94 -9.68 -0.56
N ARG A 74 6.10 -9.76 0.08
CA ARG A 74 6.24 -9.85 1.53
C ARG A 74 7.41 -9.03 2.01
N ILE A 75 7.34 -8.63 3.27
CA ILE A 75 8.44 -7.98 3.98
C ILE A 75 8.74 -8.71 5.29
N ASP A 76 9.91 -8.50 5.83
CA ASP A 76 10.39 -9.18 7.03
C ASP A 76 10.01 -8.50 8.36
N ALA A 77 9.19 -7.45 8.31
CA ALA A 77 8.69 -6.70 9.47
C ALA A 77 7.18 -6.48 9.35
N ASP A 78 6.53 -6.07 10.45
CA ASP A 78 5.11 -5.75 10.46
C ASP A 78 4.86 -4.43 9.71
N GLU A 79 3.79 -4.41 8.91
CA GLU A 79 3.38 -3.24 8.16
C GLU A 79 1.94 -2.84 8.51
N THR A 80 1.76 -1.56 8.84
CA THR A 80 0.43 -0.99 9.08
C THR A 80 0.05 -0.05 7.94
N TRP A 81 -1.10 -0.29 7.36
CA TRP A 81 -1.70 0.50 6.29
C TRP A 81 -2.77 1.44 6.85
N TYR A 82 -2.73 2.71 6.47
CA TYR A 82 -3.64 3.77 6.92
C TYR A 82 -4.31 4.42 5.72
N PHE A 83 -5.63 4.37 5.63
CA PHE A 83 -6.38 5.07 4.59
C PHE A 83 -6.35 6.59 4.80
N HIS A 84 -6.06 7.33 3.73
CA HIS A 84 -6.04 8.79 3.74
C HIS A 84 -7.11 9.39 2.84
N ALA A 85 -7.20 8.95 1.57
CA ALA A 85 -8.12 9.56 0.60
C ALA A 85 -8.39 8.63 -0.59
N GLY A 86 -9.45 8.95 -1.35
CA GLY A 86 -9.84 8.24 -2.57
C GLY A 86 -10.92 7.20 -2.33
N GLY A 87 -10.95 6.19 -3.18
CA GLY A 87 -11.84 5.05 -3.09
C GLY A 87 -11.29 3.95 -2.17
N PRO A 88 -12.11 2.93 -1.85
CA PRO A 88 -11.69 1.82 -1.01
C PRO A 88 -10.68 0.93 -1.75
N LEU A 89 -9.76 0.36 -0.97
CA LEU A 89 -8.72 -0.55 -1.41
C LEU A 89 -8.95 -1.92 -0.77
N ALA A 90 -8.79 -3.00 -1.53
CA ALA A 90 -8.77 -4.35 -1.02
C ALA A 90 -7.31 -4.76 -0.73
N LEU A 91 -6.99 -5.01 0.53
CA LEU A 91 -5.70 -5.52 0.98
C LEU A 91 -5.86 -7.02 1.28
N HIS A 92 -5.28 -7.85 0.43
CA HIS A 92 -5.33 -9.30 0.48
C HIS A 92 -4.11 -9.85 1.20
N VAL A 93 -4.31 -10.69 2.21
CA VAL A 93 -3.24 -11.28 3.02
C VAL A 93 -3.40 -12.79 3.04
N LEU A 94 -2.36 -13.53 2.66
CA LEU A 94 -2.32 -14.99 2.77
C LEU A 94 -1.85 -15.40 4.16
N SER A 95 -2.65 -16.22 4.84
CA SER A 95 -2.28 -16.82 6.13
C SER A 95 -1.43 -18.09 5.94
N PRO A 96 -0.68 -18.53 6.97
CA PRO A 96 0.24 -19.67 6.86
C PRO A 96 -0.45 -21.00 6.55
N ASP A 97 -1.71 -21.13 6.93
CA ASP A 97 -2.57 -22.29 6.64
C ASP A 97 -3.15 -22.26 5.22
N GLY A 98 -2.75 -21.27 4.41
CA GLY A 98 -3.24 -21.04 3.05
C GLY A 98 -4.62 -20.37 3.00
N GLY A 99 -5.12 -19.83 4.12
CA GLY A 99 -6.29 -18.97 4.14
C GLY A 99 -6.03 -17.64 3.46
N LEU A 100 -7.10 -16.94 3.06
CA LEU A 100 -7.05 -15.59 2.51
C LEU A 100 -7.93 -14.68 3.36
N VAL A 101 -7.33 -13.62 3.88
CA VAL A 101 -8.04 -12.53 4.54
C VAL A 101 -7.99 -11.31 3.63
N THR A 102 -9.12 -10.65 3.44
CA THR A 102 -9.19 -9.40 2.69
C THR A 102 -9.70 -8.29 3.60
N HIS A 103 -8.87 -7.29 3.83
CA HIS A 103 -9.27 -6.07 4.51
C HIS A 103 -9.76 -5.06 3.47
N ARG A 104 -10.93 -4.48 3.69
CA ARG A 104 -11.40 -3.33 2.92
C ARG A 104 -10.90 -2.07 3.59
N LEU A 105 -9.80 -1.51 3.10
CA LEU A 105 -9.24 -0.26 3.63
C LEU A 105 -9.97 0.92 3.01
N GLY A 106 -10.50 1.84 3.82
CA GLY A 106 -11.31 2.96 3.33
C GLY A 106 -12.01 3.71 4.46
N ASP A 107 -12.83 4.67 4.09
CA ASP A 107 -13.67 5.41 5.03
C ASP A 107 -14.92 4.58 5.40
N PRO A 108 -15.06 4.08 6.65
CA PRO A 108 -16.22 3.31 7.09
C PRO A 108 -17.54 4.11 7.11
N LEU A 109 -17.46 5.45 7.10
CA LEU A 109 -18.65 6.29 7.02
C LEU A 109 -19.25 6.32 5.60
N ARG A 110 -18.44 5.98 4.59
CA ARG A 110 -18.81 5.97 3.17
C ARG A 110 -18.92 4.57 2.60
N HIS A 111 -18.16 3.61 3.12
CA HIS A 111 -18.05 2.27 2.57
C HIS A 111 -18.27 1.23 3.67
N ALA A 112 -19.41 0.56 3.63
CA ALA A 112 -19.76 -0.48 4.60
C ALA A 112 -18.67 -1.57 4.65
N GLY A 113 -18.28 -1.96 5.87
CA GLY A 113 -17.26 -2.96 6.11
C GLY A 113 -15.82 -2.47 5.88
N ALA A 114 -15.61 -1.18 5.54
CA ALA A 114 -14.27 -0.61 5.47
C ALA A 114 -13.72 -0.31 6.87
N VAL A 115 -12.39 -0.26 6.94
CA VAL A 115 -11.62 0.15 8.12
C VAL A 115 -10.59 1.20 7.72
N PHE A 116 -10.25 2.13 8.63
CA PHE A 116 -9.24 3.13 8.35
C PHE A 116 -7.81 2.59 8.37
N GLN A 117 -7.59 1.47 9.06
CA GLN A 117 -6.25 0.86 9.14
C GLN A 117 -6.34 -0.66 9.19
N ALA A 118 -5.29 -1.32 8.68
CA ALA A 118 -5.09 -2.75 8.74
C ALA A 118 -3.61 -3.07 8.95
N VAL A 119 -3.32 -4.20 9.55
CA VAL A 119 -1.95 -4.67 9.80
C VAL A 119 -1.69 -5.93 9.00
N VAL A 120 -0.50 -6.00 8.40
CA VAL A 120 0.06 -7.20 7.79
C VAL A 120 1.26 -7.63 8.63
N ASP A 121 1.18 -8.84 9.19
CA ASP A 121 2.28 -9.41 9.97
C ASP A 121 3.50 -9.70 9.10
N ALA A 122 4.68 -9.63 9.69
CA ALA A 122 5.95 -9.95 9.07
C ALA A 122 5.92 -11.32 8.33
N GLY A 123 6.49 -11.35 7.13
CA GLY A 123 6.65 -12.54 6.31
C GLY A 123 5.38 -13.03 5.61
N ARG A 124 4.23 -12.40 5.78
CA ARG A 124 3.02 -12.74 5.04
C ARG A 124 3.10 -12.27 3.60
N TRP A 125 2.61 -13.10 2.66
CA TRP A 125 2.34 -12.65 1.32
C TRP A 125 1.08 -11.78 1.30
N PHE A 126 1.17 -10.61 0.72
CA PHE A 126 0.04 -9.71 0.59
C PHE A 126 0.09 -8.92 -0.72
N ALA A 127 -1.06 -8.46 -1.15
CA ALA A 127 -1.26 -7.66 -2.34
C ALA A 127 -2.40 -6.68 -2.12
N ALA A 128 -2.43 -5.59 -2.88
CA ALA A 128 -3.53 -4.65 -2.78
C ALA A 128 -4.02 -4.20 -4.15
N GLU A 129 -5.32 -3.98 -4.28
CA GLU A 129 -5.94 -3.46 -5.50
C GLU A 129 -7.09 -2.50 -5.16
N LEU A 130 -7.41 -1.62 -6.09
CA LEU A 130 -8.57 -0.75 -5.99
C LEU A 130 -9.85 -1.59 -6.09
N VAL A 131 -10.81 -1.37 -5.20
CA VAL A 131 -12.15 -2.02 -5.28
C VAL A 131 -12.86 -1.61 -6.57
N HIS A 132 -12.65 -0.37 -7.00
CA HIS A 132 -13.15 0.15 -8.28
C HIS A 132 -11.96 0.64 -9.12
N PRO A 133 -11.65 -0.02 -10.26
CA PRO A 133 -10.44 0.26 -11.05
C PRO A 133 -10.32 1.69 -11.57
N GLY A 134 -11.43 2.43 -11.69
CA GLY A 134 -11.44 3.84 -12.10
C GLY A 134 -11.06 4.84 -11.00
N ASP A 135 -10.98 4.39 -9.76
CA ASP A 135 -10.65 5.22 -8.60
C ASP A 135 -9.12 5.39 -8.43
N PHE A 136 -8.77 6.11 -7.40
CA PHE A 136 -7.43 6.06 -6.78
C PHE A 136 -7.59 5.83 -5.27
N ALA A 137 -6.55 5.35 -4.62
CA ALA A 137 -6.45 5.30 -3.17
C ALA A 137 -5.08 5.84 -2.74
N LEU A 138 -5.09 6.82 -1.84
CA LEU A 138 -3.90 7.28 -1.11
C LEU A 138 -3.92 6.67 0.27
N VAL A 139 -2.83 6.01 0.62
CA VAL A 139 -2.63 5.39 1.94
C VAL A 139 -1.28 5.81 2.52
N GLY A 140 -1.10 5.62 3.81
CA GLY A 140 0.19 5.60 4.47
C GLY A 140 0.56 4.17 4.83
N CYS A 141 1.83 3.79 4.67
CA CYS A 141 2.33 2.51 5.16
C CYS A 141 3.44 2.78 6.17
N ALA A 142 3.31 2.22 7.37
CA ALA A 142 4.32 2.30 8.42
C ALA A 142 4.88 0.91 8.71
N VAL A 143 6.19 0.78 8.72
CA VAL A 143 6.90 -0.49 8.94
C VAL A 143 7.77 -0.40 10.19
N ALA A 144 7.67 -1.41 11.05
CA ALA A 144 8.46 -1.49 12.28
C ALA A 144 8.92 -2.95 12.57
N PRO A 145 10.25 -3.18 12.71
CA PRO A 145 11.36 -2.27 12.44
C PRO A 145 11.37 -1.78 11.00
N GLY A 146 11.98 -0.61 10.77
CA GLY A 146 11.84 0.14 9.52
C GLY A 146 12.18 -0.66 8.26
N PHE A 147 11.50 -0.37 7.17
CA PHE A 147 11.63 -1.03 5.88
C PHE A 147 13.05 -0.94 5.31
N GLU A 148 13.52 -2.07 4.76
CA GLU A 148 14.72 -2.17 3.93
C GLU A 148 14.43 -3.08 2.72
N PHE A 149 14.92 -2.70 1.54
CA PHE A 149 14.73 -3.51 0.33
C PHE A 149 15.34 -4.90 0.41
N SER A 150 16.33 -5.12 1.29
CA SER A 150 16.90 -6.44 1.56
C SER A 150 15.93 -7.42 2.22
N GLY A 151 14.88 -6.90 2.89
CA GLY A 151 13.80 -7.68 3.50
C GLY A 151 12.54 -7.77 2.64
N PHE A 152 12.55 -7.18 1.43
CA PHE A 152 11.43 -7.16 0.50
C PHE A 152 11.56 -8.26 -0.57
N GLN A 153 10.49 -8.96 -0.85
CA GLN A 153 10.43 -9.98 -1.90
C GLN A 153 9.12 -9.86 -2.68
N LEU A 154 9.21 -9.73 -4.00
CA LEU A 154 8.08 -9.95 -4.91
C LEU A 154 7.81 -11.45 -5.02
N ALA A 155 6.53 -11.82 -5.16
CA ALA A 155 6.14 -13.21 -5.36
C ALA A 155 6.33 -13.63 -6.81
N ASP A 156 6.84 -14.85 -6.99
CA ASP A 156 6.76 -15.59 -8.24
C ASP A 156 5.51 -16.48 -8.25
N GLU A 157 5.12 -17.00 -9.43
CA GLU A 157 3.97 -17.90 -9.54
C GLU A 157 4.02 -19.08 -8.56
N PRO A 158 5.16 -19.78 -8.35
CA PRO A 158 5.27 -20.85 -7.35
C PRO A 158 4.91 -20.43 -5.92
N ASP A 159 5.22 -19.20 -5.53
CA ASP A 159 4.94 -18.68 -4.18
C ASP A 159 3.44 -18.61 -3.89
N VAL A 160 2.63 -18.26 -4.88
CA VAL A 160 1.18 -18.08 -4.77
C VAL A 160 0.36 -19.21 -5.41
N ALA A 161 0.99 -20.18 -6.08
CA ALA A 161 0.30 -21.29 -6.72
C ALA A 161 -0.63 -22.09 -5.77
N PRO A 162 -0.30 -22.33 -4.50
CA PRO A 162 -1.23 -22.95 -3.55
C PRO A 162 -2.47 -22.08 -3.33
N ALA A 163 -2.31 -20.76 -3.27
CA ALA A 163 -3.42 -19.82 -3.10
C ALA A 163 -4.29 -19.75 -4.36
N ILE A 164 -3.69 -19.76 -5.56
CA ILE A 164 -4.42 -19.82 -6.84
C ILE A 164 -5.32 -21.07 -6.87
N ARG A 165 -4.78 -22.24 -6.56
CA ARG A 165 -5.55 -23.50 -6.53
C ARG A 165 -6.71 -23.46 -5.52
N ARG A 166 -6.56 -22.78 -4.40
CA ARG A 166 -7.55 -22.73 -3.32
C ARG A 166 -8.60 -21.63 -3.51
N HIS A 167 -8.21 -20.48 -4.01
CA HIS A 167 -9.02 -19.25 -4.02
C HIS A 167 -9.36 -18.76 -5.43
N GLY A 168 -8.75 -19.33 -6.47
CA GLY A 168 -9.03 -19.02 -7.88
C GLY A 168 -7.96 -18.20 -8.58
N ASP A 169 -8.04 -18.18 -9.91
CA ASP A 169 -7.04 -17.62 -10.81
C ASP A 169 -6.84 -16.09 -10.68
N TRP A 170 -7.81 -15.40 -10.07
CA TRP A 170 -7.71 -13.96 -9.85
C TRP A 170 -6.48 -13.57 -9.00
N ILE A 171 -6.00 -14.48 -8.13
CA ILE A 171 -4.77 -14.28 -7.35
C ILE A 171 -3.56 -14.08 -8.26
N GLY A 172 -3.44 -14.89 -9.33
CA GLY A 172 -2.35 -14.77 -10.29
C GLY A 172 -2.35 -13.44 -11.06
N ARG A 173 -3.50 -12.78 -11.16
CA ARG A 173 -3.63 -11.46 -11.79
C ARG A 173 -2.86 -10.35 -11.05
N LEU A 174 -2.59 -10.54 -9.77
CA LEU A 174 -1.83 -9.61 -8.93
C LEU A 174 -0.32 -9.96 -8.85
N LEU A 175 0.17 -10.85 -9.68
CA LEU A 175 1.62 -11.02 -9.92
C LEU A 175 2.13 -9.91 -10.85
N LYS A 176 3.42 -9.62 -10.76
CA LYS A 176 4.08 -8.61 -11.61
C LYS A 176 4.82 -9.25 -12.77
#